data_7aae37267172daf5ec3618b05853dad3
#
_entry.id   7aae37267172daf5ec3618b05853dad3
#
_cell.length_a   1.000
_cell.length_b   1.000
_cell.length_c   1.000
_cell.angle_alpha   90.00
_cell.angle_beta   90.00
_cell.angle_gamma   90.00
#
_symmetry.space_group_name_H-M   'P 1'
#
loop_
_entity.id
_entity.type
_entity.pdbx_description
1 polymer ?
#
loop_
_entity_poly.entity_id
_entity_poly.type
_entity_poly.pdbx_seq_one_letter_code
_entity_poly.pdbx_strand_id
1 'polypeptide(L)'
;MEQKRKGIDTLVIEKGNVVDAIYKYPTHQTFFSSSDKLSIGDIPFIVEESKPRRNQALVYYREVVKHHQLNVRAFEEVLTVKKIDNKFTITTTKDVYECKFLTVATGYYGQHNKLEVKGAELPKVQHYFKEAHPFFNLDVTVIGGKNSAVDAALELEKAGANVTVLYRGDRYSAAIKPWILPNFESLVNHEKITMEFNANVTEITENSVIYEKNGKVTEIPNDHVFAMIGYHPDYDFLESIGIEINTNEYGTAPVHNKETFETNVENCYIAGVIAAGNDNNAIFIENGKYHGGIITQSILSKKQTPLES
;
A
#
# COMPACT_ATOMS: atom_id res chain seq x y z
N MET A 1 10.32 9.72 15.21
CA MET A 1 11.61 9.48 15.90
C MET A 1 12.57 10.63 15.70
N GLU A 2 12.98 10.93 14.47
CA GLU A 2 13.98 11.99 14.19
C GLU A 2 13.57 13.36 14.76
N GLN A 3 12.33 13.77 14.55
CA GLN A 3 11.80 15.02 15.10
C GLN A 3 11.88 15.05 16.63
N LYS A 4 11.46 13.96 17.30
CA LYS A 4 11.55 13.86 18.77
C LYS A 4 12.97 13.92 19.27
N ARG A 5 13.95 13.28 18.58
CA ARG A 5 15.38 13.37 18.92
C ARG A 5 15.94 14.80 18.84
N LYS A 6 15.32 15.62 18.00
CA LYS A 6 15.67 17.04 17.82
C LYS A 6 14.82 18.00 18.66
N GLY A 7 14.07 17.48 19.64
CA GLY A 7 13.24 18.30 20.53
C GLY A 7 12.02 18.94 19.85
N ILE A 8 11.59 18.41 18.71
CA ILE A 8 10.36 18.85 18.05
C ILE A 8 9.20 18.04 18.63
N ASP A 9 8.23 18.74 19.22
CA ASP A 9 6.99 18.11 19.65
C ASP A 9 6.25 17.56 18.44
N THR A 10 5.91 16.28 18.49
CA THR A 10 5.39 15.55 17.33
C THR A 10 4.28 14.60 17.75
N LEU A 11 3.15 14.72 17.08
CA LEU A 11 2.02 13.80 17.17
C LEU A 11 1.90 13.00 15.86
N VAL A 12 1.67 11.71 15.98
CA VAL A 12 1.30 10.84 14.87
C VAL A 12 -0.17 10.46 15.02
N ILE A 13 -0.96 10.68 13.99
CA ILE A 13 -2.37 10.29 13.91
C ILE A 13 -2.47 9.14 12.92
N GLU A 14 -3.04 8.01 13.33
CA GLU A 14 -3.14 6.79 12.56
C GLU A 14 -4.59 6.29 12.56
N LYS A 15 -5.17 6.12 11.37
CA LYS A 15 -6.55 5.63 11.17
C LYS A 15 -6.77 4.24 11.74
N GLY A 16 -5.81 3.35 11.54
CA GLY A 16 -5.81 2.01 12.11
C GLY A 16 -4.97 1.92 13.40
N ASN A 17 -4.11 0.94 13.46
CA ASN A 17 -3.13 0.81 14.54
C ASN A 17 -1.71 1.00 13.98
N VAL A 18 -0.72 1.00 14.85
CA VAL A 18 0.70 1.07 14.47
C VAL A 18 0.98 0.09 13.32
N VAL A 19 1.55 0.61 12.23
CA VAL A 19 1.86 -0.12 10.98
C VAL A 19 0.68 -0.86 10.36
N ASP A 20 -0.47 -0.20 10.28
CA ASP A 20 -1.72 -0.78 9.77
C ASP A 20 -1.59 -1.33 8.34
N ALA A 21 -0.77 -0.72 7.50
CA ALA A 21 -0.49 -1.25 6.16
C ALA A 21 0.13 -2.65 6.22
N ILE A 22 1.08 -2.90 7.14
CA ILE A 22 1.67 -4.23 7.35
C ILE A 22 0.64 -5.21 7.94
N TYR A 23 -0.22 -4.73 8.84
CA TYR A 23 -1.31 -5.54 9.38
C TYR A 23 -2.28 -6.00 8.27
N LYS A 24 -2.50 -5.20 7.25
CA LYS A 24 -3.35 -5.53 6.10
C LYS A 24 -2.71 -6.48 5.09
N TYR A 25 -1.41 -6.69 5.13
CA TYR A 25 -0.74 -7.68 4.27
C TYR A 25 -1.26 -9.10 4.52
N PRO A 26 -1.12 -10.01 3.53
CA PRO A 26 -1.44 -11.41 3.72
C PRO A 26 -0.74 -12.01 4.96
N THR A 27 -1.41 -12.94 5.63
CA THR A 27 -0.89 -13.52 6.89
C THR A 27 0.43 -14.27 6.70
N HIS A 28 0.62 -14.89 5.54
CA HIS A 28 1.83 -15.64 5.17
C HIS A 28 2.97 -14.74 4.65
N GLN A 29 2.73 -13.46 4.45
CA GLN A 29 3.66 -12.54 3.77
C GLN A 29 5.05 -12.51 4.40
N THR A 30 6.04 -12.79 3.57
CA THR A 30 7.46 -12.56 3.86
C THR A 30 7.91 -11.29 3.14
N PHE A 31 8.68 -10.44 3.80
CA PHE A 31 9.20 -9.23 3.18
C PHE A 31 10.21 -9.57 2.08
N PHE A 32 10.31 -8.70 1.08
CA PHE A 32 11.32 -8.86 0.02
C PHE A 32 12.72 -8.45 0.47
N SER A 33 12.79 -7.52 1.43
CA SER A 33 14.03 -7.00 2.00
C SER A 33 14.43 -7.78 3.26
N SER A 34 15.73 -7.83 3.54
CA SER A 34 16.28 -8.41 4.76
C SER A 34 15.93 -7.54 6.00
N SER A 35 15.99 -8.15 7.18
CA SER A 35 15.60 -7.51 8.44
C SER A 35 16.47 -6.29 8.78
N ASP A 36 17.77 -6.32 8.46
CA ASP A 36 18.68 -5.19 8.65
C ASP A 36 18.26 -3.95 7.85
N LYS A 37 17.83 -4.14 6.59
CA LYS A 37 17.32 -3.06 5.74
C LYS A 37 16.01 -2.48 6.26
N LEU A 38 15.20 -3.29 6.92
CA LEU A 38 13.92 -2.89 7.52
C LEU A 38 14.05 -2.30 8.91
N SER A 39 15.24 -2.35 9.51
CA SER A 39 15.53 -1.75 10.82
C SER A 39 15.37 -0.24 10.79
N ILE A 40 14.76 0.33 11.83
CA ILE A 40 14.57 1.77 12.01
C ILE A 40 14.91 2.19 13.45
N GLY A 41 15.24 3.46 13.64
CA GLY A 41 15.38 4.06 14.96
C GLY A 41 16.54 3.54 15.80
N ASP A 42 17.60 3.03 15.16
CA ASP A 42 18.77 2.42 15.80
C ASP A 42 18.43 1.17 16.64
N ILE A 43 17.27 0.57 16.39
CA ILE A 43 16.88 -0.70 17.00
C ILE A 43 17.08 -1.79 15.93
N PRO A 44 17.93 -2.79 16.17
CA PRO A 44 18.13 -3.88 15.23
C PRO A 44 16.86 -4.73 15.11
N PHE A 45 16.48 -5.04 13.86
CA PHE A 45 15.41 -5.99 13.58
C PHE A 45 16.02 -7.39 13.44
N ILE A 46 16.04 -8.12 14.53
CA ILE A 46 16.67 -9.44 14.60
C ILE A 46 15.61 -10.52 14.38
N VAL A 47 15.83 -11.36 13.38
CA VAL A 47 15.07 -12.58 13.09
C VAL A 47 16.04 -13.68 12.69
N GLU A 48 15.62 -14.93 12.83
CA GLU A 48 16.42 -16.08 12.48
C GLU A 48 16.53 -16.25 10.94
N GLU A 49 15.43 -15.95 10.23
CA GLU A 49 15.36 -16.04 8.77
C GLU A 49 16.03 -14.83 8.10
N SER A 50 16.50 -15.01 6.87
CA SER A 50 17.09 -13.90 6.10
C SER A 50 16.12 -12.76 5.82
N LYS A 51 14.83 -13.05 5.75
CA LYS A 51 13.75 -12.10 5.46
C LYS A 51 12.64 -12.25 6.49
N PRO A 52 12.23 -11.16 7.18
CA PRO A 52 11.22 -11.26 8.21
C PRO A 52 9.83 -11.54 7.63
N ARG A 53 9.00 -12.19 8.43
CA ARG A 53 7.58 -12.39 8.16
C ARG A 53 6.75 -11.22 8.68
N ARG A 54 5.55 -11.06 8.12
CA ARG A 54 4.58 -10.03 8.54
C ARG A 54 4.43 -9.93 10.07
N ASN A 55 4.22 -11.04 10.76
CA ASN A 55 3.99 -11.01 12.20
C ASN A 55 5.22 -10.58 13.00
N GLN A 56 6.43 -10.93 12.56
CA GLN A 56 7.68 -10.45 13.16
C GLN A 56 7.83 -8.94 13.02
N ALA A 57 7.48 -8.39 11.84
CA ALA A 57 7.48 -6.95 11.60
C ALA A 57 6.46 -6.21 12.48
N LEU A 58 5.25 -6.76 12.66
CA LEU A 58 4.25 -6.17 13.57
C LEU A 58 4.77 -6.07 15.01
N VAL A 59 5.45 -7.11 15.50
CA VAL A 59 6.08 -7.09 16.83
C VAL A 59 7.18 -6.04 16.87
N TYR A 60 8.11 -6.09 15.92
CA TYR A 60 9.25 -5.19 15.85
C TYR A 60 8.84 -3.71 15.85
N TYR A 61 7.95 -3.29 14.96
CA TYR A 61 7.56 -1.87 14.88
C TYR A 61 6.76 -1.39 16.07
N ARG A 62 5.98 -2.25 16.75
CA ARG A 62 5.36 -1.90 18.03
C ARG A 62 6.40 -1.65 19.12
N GLU A 63 7.44 -2.49 19.19
CA GLU A 63 8.53 -2.29 20.16
C GLU A 63 9.34 -1.01 19.85
N VAL A 64 9.52 -0.65 18.57
CA VAL A 64 10.11 0.65 18.20
C VAL A 64 9.28 1.81 18.74
N VAL A 65 7.95 1.77 18.61
CA VAL A 65 7.06 2.81 19.18
C VAL A 65 7.21 2.92 20.69
N LYS A 66 7.21 1.79 21.40
CA LYS A 66 7.37 1.75 22.86
C LYS A 66 8.73 2.26 23.29
N HIS A 67 9.82 1.74 22.70
CA HIS A 67 11.18 2.10 23.05
C HIS A 67 11.43 3.60 22.92
N HIS A 68 10.97 4.19 21.81
CA HIS A 68 11.09 5.63 21.56
C HIS A 68 9.99 6.46 22.22
N GLN A 69 9.03 5.83 22.89
CA GLN A 69 7.88 6.51 23.51
C GLN A 69 7.22 7.48 22.55
N LEU A 70 6.91 7.02 21.34
CA LEU A 70 6.31 7.86 20.29
C LEU A 70 4.87 8.20 20.66
N ASN A 71 4.49 9.47 20.48
CA ASN A 71 3.12 9.92 20.68
C ASN A 71 2.27 9.55 19.45
N VAL A 72 1.56 8.41 19.52
CA VAL A 72 0.72 7.90 18.44
C VAL A 72 -0.72 7.83 18.91
N ARG A 73 -1.62 8.51 18.18
CA ARG A 73 -3.07 8.40 18.31
C ARG A 73 -3.56 7.37 17.31
N ALA A 74 -3.73 6.13 17.74
CA ALA A 74 -4.27 5.05 16.94
C ALA A 74 -5.80 5.04 16.94
N PHE A 75 -6.38 4.44 15.89
CA PHE A 75 -7.83 4.38 15.64
C PHE A 75 -8.46 5.78 15.60
N GLU A 76 -7.74 6.72 14.99
CA GLU A 76 -8.15 8.09 14.83
C GLU A 76 -7.91 8.52 13.39
N GLU A 77 -8.99 8.74 12.65
CA GLU A 77 -8.95 9.11 11.24
C GLU A 77 -8.92 10.63 11.08
N VAL A 78 -8.02 11.12 10.23
CA VAL A 78 -8.02 12.52 9.80
C VAL A 78 -9.12 12.69 8.75
N LEU A 79 -10.08 13.56 9.04
CA LEU A 79 -11.21 13.85 8.17
C LEU A 79 -10.94 15.03 7.25
N THR A 80 -10.37 16.11 7.80
CA THR A 80 -10.02 17.31 7.02
C THR A 80 -8.74 17.95 7.53
N VAL A 81 -8.03 18.60 6.63
CA VAL A 81 -6.88 19.43 6.93
C VAL A 81 -7.12 20.79 6.27
N LYS A 82 -7.01 21.86 7.03
CA LYS A 82 -7.13 23.24 6.53
C LYS A 82 -5.88 24.01 6.91
N LYS A 83 -5.29 24.74 5.96
CA LYS A 83 -4.22 25.69 6.23
C LYS A 83 -4.84 27.08 6.41
N ILE A 84 -4.67 27.66 7.58
CA ILE A 84 -5.11 29.02 7.91
C ILE A 84 -3.87 29.77 8.38
N ASP A 85 -3.52 30.83 7.66
CA ASP A 85 -2.27 31.57 7.84
C ASP A 85 -1.06 30.60 7.77
N ASN A 86 -0.27 30.53 8.84
CA ASN A 86 0.92 29.69 8.92
C ASN A 86 0.70 28.41 9.75
N LYS A 87 -0.55 27.99 9.97
CA LYS A 87 -0.89 26.80 10.75
C LYS A 87 -1.82 25.87 9.97
N PHE A 88 -1.71 24.58 10.27
CA PHE A 88 -2.67 23.58 9.85
C PHE A 88 -3.63 23.27 10.99
N THR A 89 -4.92 23.28 10.70
CA THR A 89 -5.98 22.77 11.57
C THR A 89 -6.39 21.40 11.02
N ILE A 90 -6.23 20.36 11.83
CA ILE A 90 -6.50 18.97 11.48
C ILE A 90 -7.70 18.50 12.28
N THR A 91 -8.81 18.22 11.60
CA THR A 91 -10.02 17.65 12.22
C THR A 91 -9.98 16.14 12.04
N THR A 92 -10.16 15.43 13.12
CA THR A 92 -10.18 13.97 13.14
C THR A 92 -11.53 13.44 13.63
N THR A 93 -11.67 12.11 13.66
CA THR A 93 -12.85 11.45 14.25
C THR A 93 -12.97 11.63 15.77
N LYS A 94 -11.93 12.13 16.45
CA LYS A 94 -11.91 12.24 17.92
C LYS A 94 -11.65 13.65 18.42
N ASP A 95 -10.84 14.45 17.71
CA ASP A 95 -10.38 15.74 18.22
C ASP A 95 -10.00 16.68 17.08
N VAL A 96 -9.60 17.91 17.42
CA VAL A 96 -9.06 18.92 16.49
C VAL A 96 -7.66 19.30 16.97
N TYR A 97 -6.71 19.26 16.06
CA TYR A 97 -5.31 19.59 16.35
C TYR A 97 -4.83 20.76 15.53
N GLU A 98 -3.89 21.53 16.08
CA GLU A 98 -3.16 22.55 15.35
C GLU A 98 -1.66 22.21 15.28
N CYS A 99 -1.05 22.44 14.13
CA CYS A 99 0.40 22.34 13.98
C CYS A 99 0.94 23.36 12.98
N LYS A 100 2.24 23.65 13.08
CA LYS A 100 2.95 24.53 12.13
C LYS A 100 3.46 23.73 10.92
N PHE A 101 3.82 22.49 11.13
CA PHE A 101 4.36 21.59 10.10
C PHE A 101 3.53 20.33 10.03
N LEU A 102 3.15 19.95 8.82
CA LEU A 102 2.39 18.73 8.55
C LEU A 102 3.27 17.77 7.74
N THR A 103 3.25 16.49 8.09
CA THR A 103 3.85 15.43 7.25
C THR A 103 2.78 14.39 6.94
N VAL A 104 2.47 14.21 5.67
CA VAL A 104 1.53 13.19 5.20
C VAL A 104 2.32 11.92 4.84
N ALA A 105 1.95 10.79 5.44
CA ALA A 105 2.61 9.49 5.25
C ALA A 105 1.60 8.34 5.12
N THR A 106 0.47 8.60 4.45
CA THR A 106 -0.69 7.71 4.38
C THR A 106 -0.46 6.44 3.58
N GLY A 107 0.65 6.36 2.82
CA GLY A 107 0.95 5.20 1.99
C GLY A 107 0.04 5.10 0.76
N TYR A 108 0.00 3.92 0.13
CA TYR A 108 -0.83 3.68 -1.06
C TYR A 108 -1.70 2.42 -0.94
N TYR A 109 -1.46 1.58 0.05
CA TYR A 109 -2.15 0.30 0.21
C TYR A 109 -3.60 0.45 0.75
N GLY A 110 -3.97 1.65 1.18
CA GLY A 110 -5.30 1.95 1.71
C GLY A 110 -6.39 2.14 0.65
N GLN A 111 -6.01 2.42 -0.61
CA GLN A 111 -6.91 2.67 -1.73
C GLN A 111 -6.64 1.65 -2.84
N HIS A 112 -7.64 0.83 -3.19
CA HIS A 112 -7.55 -0.09 -4.32
C HIS A 112 -8.12 0.55 -5.59
N ASN A 113 -7.62 0.16 -6.74
CA ASN A 113 -8.23 0.51 -8.01
C ASN A 113 -9.64 -0.08 -8.10
N LYS A 114 -10.58 0.68 -8.61
CA LYS A 114 -11.96 0.22 -8.80
C LYS A 114 -12.04 -0.77 -9.96
N LEU A 115 -12.78 -1.84 -9.76
CA LEU A 115 -13.17 -2.76 -10.81
C LEU A 115 -14.52 -2.28 -11.38
N GLU A 116 -14.48 -1.66 -12.56
CA GLU A 116 -15.64 -1.02 -13.20
C GLU A 116 -16.42 -2.02 -14.07
N VAL A 117 -16.99 -3.05 -13.42
CA VAL A 117 -17.84 -4.04 -14.09
C VAL A 117 -19.11 -4.28 -13.26
N LYS A 118 -20.17 -4.72 -13.89
CA LYS A 118 -21.40 -5.10 -13.20
C LYS A 118 -21.13 -6.25 -12.23
N GLY A 119 -21.58 -6.12 -10.98
CA GLY A 119 -21.36 -7.08 -9.92
C GLY A 119 -20.04 -6.95 -9.17
N ALA A 120 -19.23 -5.91 -9.43
CA ALA A 120 -18.01 -5.65 -8.67
C ALA A 120 -18.26 -5.33 -7.19
N GLU A 121 -19.49 -4.93 -6.85
CA GLU A 121 -19.94 -4.62 -5.48
C GLU A 121 -20.45 -5.87 -4.71
N LEU A 122 -20.51 -7.02 -5.33
CA LEU A 122 -20.97 -8.24 -4.68
C LEU A 122 -20.07 -8.63 -3.49
N PRO A 123 -20.63 -9.13 -2.37
CA PRO A 123 -19.85 -9.47 -1.17
C PRO A 123 -18.73 -10.49 -1.40
N LYS A 124 -18.83 -11.31 -2.44
CA LYS A 124 -17.79 -12.27 -2.84
C LYS A 124 -16.59 -11.63 -3.53
N VAL A 125 -16.66 -10.34 -3.91
CA VAL A 125 -15.55 -9.61 -4.54
C VAL A 125 -14.72 -8.92 -3.49
N GLN A 126 -13.46 -9.30 -3.38
CA GLN A 126 -12.50 -8.71 -2.46
C GLN A 126 -11.31 -8.11 -3.20
N HIS A 127 -10.81 -6.98 -2.71
CA HIS A 127 -9.65 -6.28 -3.27
C HIS A 127 -8.34 -6.54 -2.50
N TYR A 128 -8.43 -7.23 -1.37
CA TYR A 128 -7.30 -7.57 -0.51
C TYR A 128 -7.32 -9.06 -0.20
N PHE A 129 -6.23 -9.73 -0.53
CA PHE A 129 -6.03 -11.12 -0.13
C PHE A 129 -5.46 -11.16 1.29
N LYS A 130 -6.09 -11.95 2.16
CA LYS A 130 -5.67 -12.08 3.56
C LYS A 130 -5.11 -13.46 3.86
N GLU A 131 -5.85 -14.49 3.54
CA GLU A 131 -5.58 -15.87 3.89
C GLU A 131 -6.31 -16.82 2.95
N ALA A 132 -5.71 -17.95 2.63
CA ALA A 132 -6.25 -18.90 1.65
C ALA A 132 -7.18 -19.97 2.25
N HIS A 133 -7.03 -20.31 3.54
CA HIS A 133 -7.72 -21.43 4.16
C HIS A 133 -9.26 -21.44 3.95
N PRO A 134 -9.99 -20.31 4.01
CA PRO A 134 -11.45 -20.30 3.80
C PRO A 134 -11.92 -20.74 2.41
N PHE A 135 -11.00 -20.83 1.43
CA PHE A 135 -11.32 -21.07 0.03
C PHE A 135 -11.03 -22.52 -0.42
N PHE A 136 -10.76 -23.41 0.51
CA PHE A 136 -10.57 -24.84 0.22
C PHE A 136 -11.77 -25.44 -0.53
N ASN A 137 -11.51 -26.10 -1.67
CA ASN A 137 -12.51 -26.69 -2.58
C ASN A 137 -13.50 -25.69 -3.21
N LEU A 138 -13.19 -24.38 -3.21
CA LEU A 138 -14.00 -23.36 -3.88
C LEU A 138 -13.45 -22.99 -5.24
N ASP A 139 -14.33 -22.55 -6.14
CA ASP A 139 -13.97 -21.96 -7.44
C ASP A 139 -13.63 -20.48 -7.24
N VAL A 140 -12.34 -20.13 -7.29
CA VAL A 140 -11.84 -18.79 -7.02
C VAL A 140 -11.25 -18.15 -8.27
N THR A 141 -11.74 -16.96 -8.60
CA THR A 141 -11.17 -16.16 -9.67
C THR A 141 -10.28 -15.06 -9.12
N VAL A 142 -9.04 -14.97 -9.61
CA VAL A 142 -8.13 -13.87 -9.35
C VAL A 142 -8.05 -12.97 -10.58
N ILE A 143 -8.49 -11.72 -10.47
CA ILE A 143 -8.42 -10.73 -11.54
C ILE A 143 -7.13 -9.92 -11.35
N GLY A 144 -6.19 -10.01 -12.27
CA GLY A 144 -4.89 -9.33 -12.22
C GLY A 144 -3.75 -10.22 -12.69
N GLY A 145 -2.56 -9.63 -12.89
CA GLY A 145 -1.42 -10.37 -13.47
C GLY A 145 -0.07 -9.86 -12.96
N LYS A 146 -0.02 -9.16 -11.81
CA LYS A 146 1.23 -8.73 -11.17
C LYS A 146 1.46 -9.49 -9.86
N ASN A 147 2.48 -9.09 -9.08
CA ASN A 147 2.89 -9.81 -7.87
C ASN A 147 1.74 -10.22 -6.95
N SER A 148 0.86 -9.30 -6.57
CA SER A 148 -0.21 -9.60 -5.61
C SER A 148 -1.21 -10.65 -6.14
N ALA A 149 -1.51 -10.63 -7.45
CA ALA A 149 -2.39 -11.62 -8.07
C ALA A 149 -1.72 -13.00 -8.11
N VAL A 150 -0.46 -13.06 -8.50
CA VAL A 150 0.32 -14.31 -8.55
C VAL A 150 0.51 -14.90 -7.16
N ASP A 151 0.89 -14.07 -6.16
CA ASP A 151 1.04 -14.52 -4.77
C ASP A 151 -0.28 -15.08 -4.21
N ALA A 152 -1.41 -14.40 -4.46
CA ALA A 152 -2.72 -14.88 -4.04
C ALA A 152 -3.09 -16.21 -4.72
N ALA A 153 -2.85 -16.33 -6.03
CA ALA A 153 -3.16 -17.55 -6.78
C ALA A 153 -2.33 -18.75 -6.28
N LEU A 154 -1.05 -18.54 -5.97
CA LEU A 154 -0.17 -19.58 -5.43
C LEU A 154 -0.65 -20.07 -4.05
N GLU A 155 -1.03 -19.17 -3.16
CA GLU A 155 -1.51 -19.55 -1.83
C GLU A 155 -2.89 -20.21 -1.87
N LEU A 156 -3.77 -19.76 -2.79
CA LEU A 156 -5.09 -20.37 -3.00
C LEU A 156 -4.95 -21.80 -3.53
N GLU A 157 -4.13 -22.02 -4.56
CA GLU A 157 -3.87 -23.36 -5.09
C GLU A 157 -3.30 -24.29 -4.00
N LYS A 158 -2.29 -23.83 -3.27
CA LYS A 158 -1.70 -24.55 -2.15
C LYS A 158 -2.71 -24.91 -1.06
N ALA A 159 -3.74 -24.09 -0.85
CA ALA A 159 -4.84 -24.37 0.07
C ALA A 159 -5.91 -25.30 -0.53
N GLY A 160 -5.80 -25.68 -1.79
CA GLY A 160 -6.73 -26.58 -2.47
C GLY A 160 -7.96 -25.91 -3.08
N ALA A 161 -7.90 -24.63 -3.40
CA ALA A 161 -8.90 -23.95 -4.19
C ALA A 161 -8.73 -24.27 -5.70
N ASN A 162 -9.82 -24.24 -6.47
CA ASN A 162 -9.78 -24.28 -7.93
C ASN A 162 -9.55 -22.86 -8.45
N VAL A 163 -8.34 -22.56 -8.89
CA VAL A 163 -7.92 -21.19 -9.18
C VAL A 163 -7.94 -20.88 -10.67
N THR A 164 -8.67 -19.84 -11.07
CA THR A 164 -8.61 -19.24 -12.39
C THR A 164 -8.09 -17.80 -12.28
N VAL A 165 -7.02 -17.49 -13.01
CA VAL A 165 -6.44 -16.14 -13.09
C VAL A 165 -6.85 -15.49 -14.41
N LEU A 166 -7.55 -14.36 -14.35
CA LEU A 166 -7.95 -13.58 -15.52
C LEU A 166 -7.07 -12.32 -15.62
N TYR A 167 -6.31 -12.21 -16.69
CA TYR A 167 -5.41 -11.09 -16.90
C TYR A 167 -5.60 -10.47 -18.28
N ARG A 168 -5.78 -9.15 -18.33
CA ARG A 168 -5.97 -8.39 -19.56
C ARG A 168 -4.74 -8.28 -20.46
N GLY A 169 -3.53 -8.55 -19.92
CA GLY A 169 -2.29 -8.56 -20.68
C GLY A 169 -2.16 -9.82 -21.53
N ASP A 170 -1.30 -9.76 -22.55
CA ASP A 170 -1.07 -10.81 -23.54
C ASP A 170 -0.05 -11.88 -23.09
N ARG A 171 0.68 -11.59 -22.00
CA ARG A 171 1.75 -12.44 -21.44
C ARG A 171 1.96 -12.14 -19.96
N TYR A 172 2.79 -12.91 -19.29
CA TYR A 172 3.20 -12.63 -17.91
C TYR A 172 3.83 -11.24 -17.79
N SER A 173 3.39 -10.51 -16.77
CA SER A 173 3.89 -9.16 -16.51
C SER A 173 5.36 -9.18 -16.10
N ALA A 174 6.18 -8.33 -16.71
CA ALA A 174 7.58 -8.12 -16.30
C ALA A 174 7.74 -7.60 -14.86
N ALA A 175 6.65 -7.14 -14.23
CA ALA A 175 6.65 -6.73 -12.83
C ALA A 175 6.60 -7.89 -11.84
N ILE A 176 6.31 -9.11 -12.29
CA ILE A 176 6.36 -10.31 -11.42
C ILE A 176 7.82 -10.57 -11.03
N LYS A 177 8.04 -10.79 -9.74
CA LYS A 177 9.40 -11.03 -9.23
C LYS A 177 10.00 -12.31 -9.82
N PRO A 178 11.27 -12.27 -10.29
CA PRO A 178 11.89 -13.39 -10.99
C PRO A 178 11.95 -14.71 -10.20
N TRP A 179 11.92 -14.64 -8.88
CA TRP A 179 11.93 -15.84 -8.03
C TRP A 179 10.54 -16.42 -7.76
N ILE A 180 9.46 -15.72 -8.15
CA ILE A 180 8.05 -16.15 -7.97
C ILE A 180 7.53 -16.78 -9.27
N LEU A 181 7.83 -16.17 -10.41
CA LEU A 181 7.29 -16.54 -11.72
C LEU A 181 7.50 -18.01 -12.09
N PRO A 182 8.69 -18.64 -11.90
CA PRO A 182 8.90 -20.02 -12.30
C PRO A 182 7.96 -21.02 -11.61
N ASN A 183 7.66 -20.81 -10.33
CA ASN A 183 6.71 -21.65 -9.60
C ASN A 183 5.29 -21.49 -10.14
N PHE A 184 4.87 -20.26 -10.41
CA PHE A 184 3.56 -19.97 -10.97
C PHE A 184 3.40 -20.59 -12.37
N GLU A 185 4.37 -20.41 -13.26
CA GLU A 185 4.39 -21.03 -14.60
C GLU A 185 4.34 -22.56 -14.53
N SER A 186 5.06 -23.15 -13.59
CA SER A 186 5.00 -24.60 -13.38
C SER A 186 3.59 -25.08 -13.04
N LEU A 187 2.88 -24.40 -12.14
CA LEU A 187 1.52 -24.78 -11.77
C LEU A 187 0.53 -24.56 -12.92
N VAL A 188 0.71 -23.51 -13.72
CA VAL A 188 -0.09 -23.31 -14.94
C VAL A 188 0.17 -24.41 -15.96
N ASN A 189 1.43 -24.76 -16.21
CA ASN A 189 1.80 -25.82 -17.17
C ASN A 189 1.31 -27.21 -16.75
N HIS A 190 1.12 -27.45 -15.44
CA HIS A 190 0.55 -28.70 -14.92
C HIS A 190 -0.98 -28.62 -14.66
N GLU A 191 -1.63 -27.60 -15.21
CA GLU A 191 -3.11 -27.40 -15.10
C GLU A 191 -3.62 -27.32 -13.66
N LYS A 192 -2.76 -26.92 -12.71
CA LYS A 192 -3.13 -26.68 -11.31
C LYS A 192 -3.73 -25.28 -11.09
N ILE A 193 -3.35 -24.35 -11.93
CA ILE A 193 -3.93 -22.99 -12.01
C ILE A 193 -4.30 -22.76 -13.47
N THR A 194 -5.54 -22.34 -13.72
CA THR A 194 -5.96 -21.88 -15.04
C THR A 194 -5.54 -20.44 -15.22
N MET A 195 -4.72 -20.14 -16.27
CA MET A 195 -4.29 -18.76 -16.61
C MET A 195 -4.88 -18.34 -17.94
N GLU A 196 -5.66 -17.27 -17.94
CA GLU A 196 -6.26 -16.69 -19.13
C GLU A 196 -5.67 -15.32 -19.43
N PHE A 197 -4.90 -15.22 -20.51
CA PHE A 197 -4.41 -13.95 -21.03
C PHE A 197 -5.41 -13.30 -21.98
N ASN A 198 -5.29 -11.97 -22.19
CA ASN A 198 -6.23 -11.17 -22.98
C ASN A 198 -7.69 -11.30 -22.47
N ALA A 199 -7.85 -11.62 -21.19
CA ALA A 199 -9.15 -11.85 -20.57
C ALA A 199 -9.63 -10.57 -19.86
N ASN A 200 -10.67 -9.96 -20.40
CA ASN A 200 -11.31 -8.78 -19.84
C ASN A 200 -12.61 -9.19 -19.17
N VAL A 201 -12.67 -9.08 -17.85
CA VAL A 201 -13.91 -9.35 -17.09
C VAL A 201 -14.95 -8.31 -17.49
N THR A 202 -16.16 -8.75 -17.76
CA THR A 202 -17.29 -7.90 -18.18
C THR A 202 -18.43 -7.89 -17.18
N GLU A 203 -18.65 -9.00 -16.46
CA GLU A 203 -19.69 -9.11 -15.43
C GLU A 203 -19.30 -10.14 -14.37
N ILE A 204 -19.73 -9.91 -13.13
CA ILE A 204 -19.67 -10.86 -12.02
C ILE A 204 -21.12 -11.09 -11.54
N THR A 205 -21.52 -12.33 -11.46
CA THR A 205 -22.84 -12.73 -10.93
C THR A 205 -22.66 -13.40 -9.55
N GLU A 206 -23.74 -13.83 -8.93
CA GLU A 206 -23.66 -14.57 -7.66
C GLU A 206 -22.86 -15.88 -7.78
N ASN A 207 -22.93 -16.56 -8.95
CA ASN A 207 -22.38 -17.91 -9.11
C ASN A 207 -21.34 -18.01 -10.24
N SER A 208 -21.03 -16.92 -10.93
CA SER A 208 -20.13 -16.95 -12.09
C SER A 208 -19.33 -15.66 -12.28
N VAL A 209 -18.29 -15.76 -13.11
CA VAL A 209 -17.57 -14.62 -13.71
C VAL A 209 -17.65 -14.75 -15.21
N ILE A 210 -17.98 -13.64 -15.88
CA ILE A 210 -18.07 -13.53 -17.33
C ILE A 210 -16.93 -12.67 -17.82
N TYR A 211 -16.18 -13.14 -18.78
CA TYR A 211 -15.10 -12.41 -19.40
C TYR A 211 -15.08 -12.55 -20.91
N GLU A 212 -14.52 -11.57 -21.57
CA GLU A 212 -14.27 -11.58 -23.02
C GLU A 212 -12.80 -11.83 -23.30
N LYS A 213 -12.51 -12.74 -24.22
CA LYS A 213 -11.19 -13.03 -24.76
C LYS A 213 -11.26 -13.15 -26.29
N ASN A 214 -10.53 -12.28 -27.01
CA ASN A 214 -10.49 -12.28 -28.47
C ASN A 214 -11.89 -12.25 -29.13
N GLY A 215 -12.82 -11.47 -28.62
CA GLY A 215 -14.20 -11.36 -29.13
C GLY A 215 -15.13 -12.50 -28.73
N LYS A 216 -14.64 -13.49 -27.96
CA LYS A 216 -15.44 -14.59 -27.42
C LYS A 216 -15.78 -14.35 -25.97
N VAL A 217 -17.06 -14.34 -25.65
CA VAL A 217 -17.56 -14.30 -24.26
C VAL A 217 -17.53 -15.69 -23.67
N THR A 218 -17.02 -15.80 -22.45
CA THR A 218 -16.91 -17.05 -21.70
C THR A 218 -17.43 -16.81 -20.27
N GLU A 219 -18.23 -17.72 -19.78
CA GLU A 219 -18.71 -17.74 -18.40
C GLU A 219 -18.07 -18.93 -17.66
N ILE A 220 -17.56 -18.69 -16.46
CA ILE A 220 -16.97 -19.70 -15.58
C ILE A 220 -17.67 -19.72 -14.24
N PRO A 221 -17.83 -20.90 -13.59
CA PRO A 221 -18.30 -21.00 -12.22
C PRO A 221 -17.40 -20.23 -11.28
N ASN A 222 -17.99 -19.63 -10.23
CA ASN A 222 -17.21 -18.84 -9.29
C ASN A 222 -17.91 -18.68 -7.95
N ASP A 223 -17.23 -19.03 -6.87
CA ASP A 223 -17.65 -18.81 -5.49
C ASP A 223 -17.06 -17.51 -4.93
N HIS A 224 -15.84 -17.11 -5.34
CA HIS A 224 -15.16 -15.95 -4.81
C HIS A 224 -14.25 -15.25 -5.84
N VAL A 225 -14.15 -13.92 -5.74
CA VAL A 225 -13.31 -13.10 -6.63
C VAL A 225 -12.31 -12.28 -5.81
N PHE A 226 -11.05 -12.38 -6.17
CA PHE A 226 -10.01 -11.44 -5.73
C PHE A 226 -9.64 -10.49 -6.86
N ALA A 227 -10.08 -9.23 -6.77
CA ALA A 227 -9.73 -8.17 -7.73
C ALA A 227 -8.39 -7.53 -7.37
N MET A 228 -7.29 -8.22 -7.73
CA MET A 228 -5.90 -7.83 -7.44
C MET A 228 -5.34 -6.90 -8.53
N ILE A 229 -6.06 -5.81 -8.80
CA ILE A 229 -5.82 -4.89 -9.92
C ILE A 229 -4.97 -3.66 -9.55
N GLY A 230 -4.39 -3.67 -8.37
CA GLY A 230 -3.46 -2.64 -7.87
C GLY A 230 -4.09 -1.65 -6.90
N TYR A 231 -3.22 -0.77 -6.41
CA TYR A 231 -3.54 0.24 -5.39
C TYR A 231 -2.95 1.58 -5.82
N HIS A 232 -3.41 2.66 -5.20
CA HIS A 232 -2.90 4.02 -5.41
C HIS A 232 -2.94 4.84 -4.11
N PRO A 233 -2.17 5.94 -4.00
CA PRO A 233 -2.35 6.91 -2.94
C PRO A 233 -3.77 7.50 -2.92
N ASP A 234 -4.21 7.98 -1.79
CA ASP A 234 -5.46 8.73 -1.68
C ASP A 234 -5.24 10.16 -2.22
N TYR A 235 -5.38 10.31 -3.55
CA TYR A 235 -5.16 11.58 -4.22
C TYR A 235 -6.22 12.61 -3.83
N ASP A 236 -7.48 12.21 -3.64
CA ASP A 236 -8.57 13.10 -3.23
C ASP A 236 -8.24 13.74 -1.87
N PHE A 237 -7.69 12.95 -0.94
CA PHE A 237 -7.22 13.48 0.34
C PHE A 237 -6.04 14.45 0.18
N LEU A 238 -5.05 14.13 -0.66
CA LEU A 238 -3.91 15.01 -0.92
C LEU A 238 -4.35 16.33 -1.55
N GLU A 239 -5.21 16.29 -2.55
CA GLU A 239 -5.76 17.48 -3.22
C GLU A 239 -6.62 18.31 -2.26
N SER A 240 -7.35 17.69 -1.33
CA SER A 240 -8.13 18.41 -0.30
C SER A 240 -7.26 19.24 0.65
N ILE A 241 -5.98 18.91 0.80
CA ILE A 241 -4.98 19.69 1.54
C ILE A 241 -4.41 20.83 0.69
N GLY A 242 -4.62 20.80 -0.63
CA GLY A 242 -4.05 21.71 -1.62
C GLY A 242 -2.73 21.21 -2.23
N ILE A 243 -2.41 19.93 -2.04
CA ILE A 243 -1.23 19.33 -2.68
C ILE A 243 -1.55 19.07 -4.15
N GLU A 244 -0.73 19.61 -5.04
CA GLU A 244 -0.85 19.40 -6.48
C GLU A 244 -0.45 17.98 -6.87
N ILE A 245 -1.25 17.38 -7.75
CA ILE A 245 -0.98 16.06 -8.32
C ILE A 245 -0.57 16.24 -9.78
N ASN A 246 0.61 15.75 -10.12
CA ASN A 246 1.11 15.79 -11.49
C ASN A 246 0.94 14.41 -12.16
N THR A 247 0.31 14.41 -13.35
CA THR A 247 0.18 13.21 -14.19
C THR A 247 0.93 13.44 -15.49
N ASN A 248 1.88 12.57 -15.78
CA ASN A 248 2.67 12.60 -17.00
C ASN A 248 2.89 11.18 -17.54
N GLU A 249 3.73 11.03 -18.56
CA GLU A 249 4.06 9.72 -19.18
C GLU A 249 4.68 8.70 -18.21
N TYR A 250 5.29 9.16 -17.10
CA TYR A 250 5.89 8.30 -16.05
C TYR A 250 4.90 7.91 -14.96
N GLY A 251 3.70 8.50 -14.94
CA GLY A 251 2.64 8.18 -13.98
C GLY A 251 2.10 9.39 -13.25
N THR A 252 1.34 9.11 -12.19
CA THR A 252 0.71 10.12 -11.32
C THR A 252 1.43 10.17 -9.99
N ALA A 253 1.85 11.36 -9.55
CA ALA A 253 2.53 11.56 -8.28
C ALA A 253 2.26 12.96 -7.70
N PRO A 254 2.29 13.14 -6.35
CA PRO A 254 2.18 14.46 -5.74
C PRO A 254 3.43 15.30 -5.98
N VAL A 255 3.19 16.59 -6.24
CA VAL A 255 4.27 17.57 -6.46
C VAL A 255 5.01 17.82 -5.15
N HIS A 256 6.32 17.68 -5.17
CA HIS A 256 7.18 17.97 -4.02
C HIS A 256 8.63 18.25 -4.44
N ASN A 257 9.36 18.91 -3.58
CA ASN A 257 10.78 19.07 -3.69
C ASN A 257 11.49 17.75 -3.34
N LYS A 258 12.31 17.21 -4.24
CA LYS A 258 12.98 15.91 -4.08
C LYS A 258 14.06 15.89 -2.99
N GLU A 259 14.58 17.05 -2.60
CA GLU A 259 15.62 17.18 -1.58
C GLU A 259 15.05 17.35 -0.17
N THR A 260 13.87 17.98 -0.05
CA THR A 260 13.25 18.30 1.25
C THR A 260 11.97 17.51 1.53
N PHE A 261 11.36 16.94 0.51
CA PHE A 261 10.00 16.33 0.53
C PHE A 261 8.89 17.33 0.86
N GLU A 262 9.15 18.63 0.82
CA GLU A 262 8.13 19.66 0.96
C GLU A 262 7.29 19.75 -0.32
N THR A 263 5.98 19.83 -0.17
CA THR A 263 5.03 19.93 -1.28
C THR A 263 4.95 21.39 -1.78
N ASN A 264 4.09 21.65 -2.77
CA ASN A 264 3.70 23.00 -3.17
C ASN A 264 2.98 23.77 -2.04
N VAL A 265 2.46 23.08 -1.03
CA VAL A 265 1.87 23.70 0.17
C VAL A 265 2.99 23.91 1.19
N GLU A 266 3.33 25.17 1.46
CA GLU A 266 4.40 25.51 2.40
C GLU A 266 4.20 24.88 3.79
N ASN A 267 5.29 24.30 4.36
CA ASN A 267 5.32 23.57 5.62
C ASN A 267 4.52 22.25 5.61
N CYS A 268 4.06 21.79 4.44
CA CYS A 268 3.44 20.49 4.24
C CYS A 268 4.44 19.55 3.52
N TYR A 269 4.70 18.40 4.10
CA TYR A 269 5.66 17.41 3.62
C TYR A 269 4.97 16.10 3.29
N ILE A 270 5.57 15.31 2.40
CA ILE A 270 5.14 13.93 2.15
C ILE A 270 6.28 12.96 2.48
N ALA A 271 5.95 11.77 2.99
CA ALA A 271 6.93 10.78 3.37
C ALA A 271 6.50 9.36 2.99
N GLY A 272 7.48 8.51 2.69
CA GLY A 272 7.24 7.12 2.31
C GLY A 272 6.76 6.99 0.87
N VAL A 273 6.09 5.87 0.59
CA VAL A 273 5.73 5.45 -0.77
C VAL A 273 4.83 6.44 -1.51
N ILE A 274 4.05 7.26 -0.83
CA ILE A 274 3.18 8.27 -1.49
C ILE A 274 4.00 9.28 -2.30
N ALA A 275 5.25 9.55 -1.93
CA ALA A 275 6.13 10.46 -2.67
C ALA A 275 6.46 9.95 -4.08
N ALA A 276 6.38 8.64 -4.31
CA ALA A 276 6.54 8.04 -5.63
C ALA A 276 5.22 7.93 -6.41
N GLY A 277 4.09 8.30 -5.82
CA GLY A 277 2.77 8.21 -6.46
C GLY A 277 2.43 6.78 -6.87
N ASN A 278 2.11 6.60 -8.15
CA ASN A 278 1.74 5.29 -8.71
C ASN A 278 2.95 4.36 -8.96
N ASP A 279 4.19 4.86 -8.88
CA ASP A 279 5.38 4.00 -8.97
C ASP A 279 5.65 3.30 -7.63
N ASN A 280 4.96 2.20 -7.41
CA ASN A 280 5.08 1.41 -6.19
C ASN A 280 6.37 0.56 -6.10
N ASN A 281 7.27 0.68 -7.08
CA ASN A 281 8.57 0.01 -7.08
C ASN A 281 9.75 0.94 -6.75
N ALA A 282 9.50 2.24 -6.55
CA ALA A 282 10.54 3.22 -6.28
C ALA A 282 10.86 3.36 -4.78
N ILE A 283 9.82 3.37 -3.92
CA ILE A 283 9.97 3.63 -2.49
C ILE A 283 9.40 2.48 -1.65
N PHE A 284 10.29 1.90 -0.84
CA PHE A 284 9.98 0.86 0.15
C PHE A 284 10.39 1.34 1.55
N ILE A 285 10.20 0.52 2.58
CA ILE A 285 10.64 0.85 3.95
C ILE A 285 12.14 1.10 3.98
N GLU A 286 12.93 0.30 3.26
CA GLU A 286 14.40 0.35 3.28
C GLU A 286 15.02 1.67 2.81
N ASN A 287 14.34 2.42 1.94
CA ASN A 287 14.78 3.74 1.48
C ASN A 287 13.87 4.87 1.99
N GLY A 288 12.58 4.65 2.12
CA GLY A 288 11.63 5.64 2.66
C GLY A 288 11.86 6.00 4.13
N LYS A 289 12.51 5.13 4.90
CA LYS A 289 12.86 5.39 6.31
C LYS A 289 13.75 6.64 6.50
N TYR A 290 14.50 7.04 5.49
CA TYR A 290 15.38 8.21 5.54
C TYR A 290 14.63 9.54 5.34
N HIS A 291 13.41 9.52 4.79
CA HIS A 291 12.61 10.75 4.59
C HIS A 291 12.38 11.50 5.90
N GLY A 292 12.17 10.79 7.01
CA GLY A 292 11.99 11.41 8.32
C GLY A 292 13.17 12.29 8.76
N GLY A 293 14.42 11.86 8.50
CA GLY A 293 15.62 12.64 8.77
C GLY A 293 15.72 13.90 7.89
N ILE A 294 15.47 13.73 6.58
CA ILE A 294 15.50 14.82 5.60
C ILE A 294 14.47 15.90 5.93
N ILE A 295 13.22 15.50 6.17
CA ILE A 295 12.14 16.41 6.55
C ILE A 295 12.47 17.13 7.86
N THR A 296 13.04 16.42 8.84
CA THR A 296 13.44 17.03 10.12
C THR A 296 14.49 18.13 9.93
N GLN A 297 15.48 17.93 9.06
CA GLN A 297 16.49 18.94 8.74
C GLN A 297 15.85 20.18 8.05
N SER A 298 14.94 19.95 7.10
CA SER A 298 14.20 21.04 6.45
C SER A 298 13.37 21.87 7.46
N ILE A 299 12.69 21.21 8.39
CA ILE A 299 11.92 21.89 9.45
C ILE A 299 12.86 22.72 10.36
N LEU A 300 14.02 22.18 10.72
CA LEU A 300 14.97 22.88 11.59
C LEU A 300 15.59 24.12 10.91
N SER A 301 15.92 24.04 9.62
CA SER A 301 16.43 25.20 8.88
C SER A 301 15.43 26.34 8.84
N LYS A 302 14.13 26.04 8.64
CA LYS A 302 13.05 27.05 8.68
C LYS A 302 12.81 27.66 10.07
N LYS A 303 13.08 26.90 11.14
CA LYS A 303 12.97 27.44 12.53
C LYS A 303 14.12 28.38 12.88
N GLN A 304 15.27 28.24 12.23
CA GLN A 304 16.45 29.06 12.49
C GLN A 304 16.49 30.37 11.69
N THR A 305 15.71 30.47 10.60
CA THR A 305 15.56 31.70 9.85
C THR A 305 14.63 32.64 10.64
N PRO A 306 15.11 33.78 11.16
CA PRO A 306 14.22 34.76 11.78
C PRO A 306 13.20 35.22 10.73
N LEU A 307 11.94 35.33 11.11
CA LEU A 307 10.95 36.05 10.32
C LEU A 307 11.51 37.46 10.10
N GLU A 308 11.93 37.77 8.86
CA GLU A 308 12.14 39.16 8.47
C GLU A 308 10.82 39.89 8.75
N SER A 309 10.91 40.79 9.70
CA SER A 309 9.82 41.61 10.23
C SER A 309 9.33 42.65 9.22
#